data_7c5df04f21a37e35bd2a3d90cc9ead8a
#
_entry.id   7c5df04f21a37e35bd2a3d90cc9ead8a
#
_cell.length_a   1.000
_cell.length_b   1.000
_cell.length_c   1.000
_cell.angle_alpha   90.00
_cell.angle_beta   90.00
_cell.angle_gamma   90.00
#
_symmetry.space_group_name_H-M   'P 1'
#
loop_
_entity.id
_entity.type
_entity.pdbx_description
1 polymer ?
#
loop_
_entity_poly.entity_id
_entity_poly.type
_entity_poly.pdbx_seq_one_letter_code
_entity_poly.pdbx_strand_id
1 'polypeptide(L)'
;MQIAKIMPVNFRAAAAQQPLVSKPSEEKNADSNVSAKYLENLARLNAPAVKKIDLAAANKAPYKNNLRTMIQNNQAVMMAIVPRTFTAQDLNGDDKVTLSTGEKCGTLLSAISRLDELKADGINTIHILPIHPPGKKNAMGTAGSLYSPAKYVTDDGHLAIDPMIVDKNDPRTPDEQFKALIDECHKRGIRVMLDLPSCASVDMFEAEPELMAYGRNGEDKTPQGWADIRMFEPWADEAERTLNPKLLEMHKQYVDACIDLGIDGIRADVARAKPPEFWDVLINYSRKRDPEFAWLAESLSLIHISEPT
;
A
#
# COMPACT_ATOMS: atom_id res chain seq x y z
N MET A 1 -23.12 -13.36 0.14
CA MET A 1 -22.33 -12.20 -0.27
C MET A 1 -21.06 -12.76 -0.89
N GLN A 2 -20.92 -12.68 -2.20
CA GLN A 2 -19.72 -13.16 -2.88
C GLN A 2 -18.66 -12.05 -2.85
N ILE A 3 -17.50 -12.36 -2.34
CA ILE A 3 -16.35 -11.45 -2.30
C ILE A 3 -15.37 -11.86 -3.40
N ALA A 4 -14.71 -10.91 -3.99
CA ALA A 4 -13.90 -11.02 -5.21
C ALA A 4 -13.03 -12.28 -5.30
N LYS A 5 -12.80 -12.73 -6.53
CA LYS A 5 -11.95 -13.86 -6.90
C LYS A 5 -10.55 -13.72 -6.29
N ILE A 6 -10.18 -14.67 -5.45
CA ILE A 6 -8.82 -14.77 -4.90
C ILE A 6 -7.98 -15.51 -5.93
N MET A 7 -6.95 -14.87 -6.46
CA MET A 7 -5.92 -15.60 -7.19
C MET A 7 -4.96 -16.20 -6.16
N PRO A 8 -4.79 -17.53 -6.09
CA PRO A 8 -3.78 -18.10 -5.22
C PRO A 8 -2.40 -17.74 -5.76
N VAL A 9 -1.63 -16.99 -4.97
CA VAL A 9 -0.19 -16.87 -5.23
C VAL A 9 0.45 -18.14 -4.70
N ASN A 10 0.51 -19.16 -5.55
CA ASN A 10 1.25 -20.39 -5.26
C ASN A 10 2.74 -20.14 -5.44
N PHE A 11 3.44 -19.75 -4.39
CA PHE A 11 4.89 -19.88 -4.29
C PHE A 11 5.25 -21.32 -3.93
N ARG A 12 5.12 -22.25 -4.89
CA ARG A 12 5.87 -23.49 -4.83
C ARG A 12 7.18 -23.25 -5.58
N ALA A 13 8.30 -23.38 -4.87
CA ALA A 13 9.60 -23.50 -5.48
C ALA A 13 9.54 -24.58 -6.56
N ALA A 14 9.72 -24.20 -7.82
CA ALA A 14 9.83 -25.14 -8.92
C ALA A 14 11.12 -25.92 -8.73
N ALA A 15 11.00 -27.21 -8.48
CA ALA A 15 12.13 -28.13 -8.56
C ALA A 15 12.74 -28.03 -9.96
N ALA A 16 14.05 -27.83 -10.01
CA ALA A 16 14.83 -27.65 -11.22
C ALA A 16 14.61 -28.82 -12.18
N GLN A 17 13.98 -28.60 -13.31
CA GLN A 17 14.08 -29.46 -14.48
C GLN A 17 15.30 -29.04 -15.29
N GLN A 18 16.18 -30.01 -15.54
CA GLN A 18 17.39 -29.80 -16.35
C GLN A 18 17.01 -29.40 -17.77
N PRO A 19 17.70 -28.41 -18.38
CA PRO A 19 17.42 -28.02 -19.74
C PRO A 19 18.01 -29.03 -20.75
N LEU A 20 17.19 -29.39 -21.74
CA LEU A 20 17.62 -30.10 -22.95
C LEU A 20 18.61 -29.22 -23.72
N VAL A 21 19.84 -29.71 -23.87
CA VAL A 21 20.89 -29.07 -24.65
C VAL A 21 20.60 -29.25 -26.14
N SER A 22 20.23 -28.19 -26.84
CA SER A 22 20.33 -28.06 -28.28
C SER A 22 21.60 -27.30 -28.66
N LYS A 23 22.35 -27.85 -29.63
CA LYS A 23 23.63 -27.29 -30.11
C LYS A 23 23.45 -25.89 -30.71
N PRO A 24 24.45 -24.97 -30.55
CA PRO A 24 24.37 -23.62 -31.07
C PRO A 24 24.63 -23.58 -32.58
N SER A 25 23.79 -22.84 -33.31
CA SER A 25 24.11 -22.29 -34.61
C SER A 25 24.86 -20.98 -34.43
N GLU A 26 25.99 -20.84 -35.11
CA GLU A 26 26.80 -19.63 -35.13
C GLU A 26 26.03 -18.47 -35.79
N GLU A 27 25.82 -17.38 -35.03
CA GLU A 27 25.57 -16.08 -35.60
C GLU A 27 26.39 -15.00 -34.88
N LYS A 28 26.93 -14.09 -35.72
CA LYS A 28 28.01 -13.18 -35.42
C LYS A 28 27.58 -11.94 -34.63
N ASN A 29 28.41 -11.56 -33.67
CA ASN A 29 28.75 -10.23 -33.16
C ASN A 29 27.80 -9.07 -33.42
N ALA A 30 27.09 -8.63 -32.38
CA ALA A 30 26.91 -7.23 -31.98
C ALA A 30 26.51 -7.17 -30.49
N ASP A 31 27.16 -6.27 -29.73
CA ASP A 31 26.91 -5.92 -28.33
C ASP A 31 27.71 -6.65 -27.22
N SER A 32 29.02 -6.46 -27.23
CA SER A 32 29.87 -6.84 -26.09
C SER A 32 29.80 -5.89 -24.87
N ASN A 33 29.14 -4.75 -24.97
CA ASN A 33 29.06 -3.77 -23.87
C ASN A 33 27.83 -3.91 -22.94
N VAL A 34 26.74 -4.50 -23.41
CA VAL A 34 25.55 -4.74 -22.60
C VAL A 34 25.77 -5.96 -21.68
N SER A 35 26.52 -6.97 -22.13
CA SER A 35 26.77 -8.19 -21.38
C SER A 35 27.64 -7.98 -20.14
N ALA A 36 28.64 -7.08 -20.19
CA ALA A 36 29.53 -6.84 -19.06
C ALA A 36 28.82 -6.16 -17.89
N LYS A 37 28.00 -5.13 -18.18
CA LYS A 37 27.23 -4.40 -17.18
C LYS A 37 26.10 -5.27 -16.58
N TYR A 38 25.50 -6.13 -17.39
CA TYR A 38 24.51 -7.10 -16.95
C TYR A 38 25.11 -8.16 -16.02
N LEU A 39 26.29 -8.71 -16.39
CA LEU A 39 27.02 -9.66 -15.57
C LEU A 39 27.57 -9.04 -14.27
N GLU A 40 27.99 -7.78 -14.30
CA GLU A 40 28.38 -7.02 -13.10
C GLU A 40 27.18 -6.82 -12.14
N ASN A 41 26.00 -6.50 -12.67
CA ASN A 41 24.78 -6.39 -11.89
C ASN A 41 24.31 -7.74 -11.34
N LEU A 42 24.43 -8.82 -12.13
CA LEU A 42 24.16 -10.19 -11.67
C LEU A 42 25.15 -10.64 -10.57
N ALA A 43 26.43 -10.27 -10.71
CA ALA A 43 27.43 -10.53 -9.67
C ALA A 43 27.15 -9.76 -8.38
N ARG A 44 26.63 -8.52 -8.46
CA ARG A 44 26.16 -7.76 -7.28
C ARG A 44 24.93 -8.36 -6.64
N LEU A 45 24.00 -8.91 -7.43
CA LEU A 45 22.80 -9.59 -6.93
C LEU A 45 23.12 -10.95 -6.30
N ASN A 46 24.20 -11.63 -6.80
CA ASN A 46 24.68 -12.91 -6.27
C ASN A 46 25.84 -12.76 -5.27
N ALA A 47 26.22 -11.53 -4.90
CA ALA A 47 27.16 -11.32 -3.82
C ALA A 47 26.61 -11.97 -2.53
N PRO A 48 27.46 -12.71 -1.76
CA PRO A 48 27.00 -13.42 -0.58
C PRO A 48 26.29 -12.44 0.34
N ALA A 49 25.07 -12.82 0.71
CA ALA A 49 24.18 -12.04 1.55
C ALA A 49 24.95 -11.38 2.70
N VAL A 50 24.71 -10.09 2.85
CA VAL A 50 25.03 -9.27 4.02
C VAL A 50 25.05 -10.15 5.27
N LYS A 51 26.12 -10.00 6.08
CA LYS A 51 26.33 -10.68 7.38
C LYS A 51 25.00 -11.02 8.03
N LYS A 52 24.81 -12.29 8.36
CA LYS A 52 23.64 -12.75 9.14
C LYS A 52 23.47 -11.79 10.30
N ILE A 53 22.40 -10.99 10.26
CA ILE A 53 22.04 -10.13 11.38
C ILE A 53 21.73 -11.07 12.52
N ASP A 54 22.42 -10.89 13.65
CA ASP A 54 22.12 -11.62 14.87
C ASP A 54 20.72 -11.18 15.35
N LEU A 55 19.72 -11.98 15.00
CA LEU A 55 18.32 -11.75 15.36
C LEU A 55 18.11 -11.66 16.88
N ALA A 56 18.97 -12.30 17.67
CA ALA A 56 18.92 -12.22 19.14
C ALA A 56 19.40 -10.88 19.68
N ALA A 57 20.32 -10.21 18.98
CA ALA A 57 20.79 -8.87 19.35
C ALA A 57 19.81 -7.78 18.84
N ALA A 58 19.19 -7.97 17.67
CA ALA A 58 18.20 -7.02 17.12
C ALA A 58 16.94 -6.91 17.99
N ASN A 59 16.57 -7.97 18.73
CA ASN A 59 15.39 -7.99 19.59
C ASN A 59 15.55 -7.26 20.94
N LYS A 60 16.71 -6.70 21.26
CA LYS A 60 16.96 -6.02 22.54
C LYS A 60 16.87 -4.49 22.46
N ALA A 61 17.01 -3.91 21.29
CA ALA A 61 16.85 -2.47 21.12
C ALA A 61 15.39 -2.11 20.85
N PRO A 62 14.85 -1.01 21.41
CA PRO A 62 13.52 -0.55 21.05
C PRO A 62 13.47 -0.26 19.55
N TYR A 63 12.37 -0.64 18.92
CA TYR A 63 12.16 -0.39 17.50
C TYR A 63 12.34 1.10 17.20
N LYS A 64 13.01 1.41 16.11
CA LYS A 64 13.18 2.75 15.59
C LYS A 64 12.90 2.72 14.08
N ASN A 65 12.00 3.59 13.63
CA ASN A 65 11.75 3.77 12.20
C ASN A 65 13.03 4.21 11.48
N ASN A 66 13.28 3.62 10.32
CA ASN A 66 14.34 4.00 9.38
C ASN A 66 13.92 3.72 7.93
N LEU A 67 12.62 3.66 7.65
CA LEU A 67 12.10 3.28 6.34
C LEU A 67 12.55 4.23 5.25
N ARG A 68 12.56 5.56 5.52
CA ARG A 68 13.05 6.56 4.57
C ARG A 68 14.49 6.29 4.15
N THR A 69 15.37 6.08 5.12
CA THR A 69 16.78 5.73 4.87
C THR A 69 16.91 4.43 4.09
N MET A 70 16.10 3.40 4.40
CA MET A 70 16.10 2.13 3.67
C MET A 70 15.69 2.30 2.21
N ILE A 71 14.65 3.09 1.92
CA ILE A 71 14.23 3.37 0.54
C ILE A 71 15.32 4.13 -0.21
N GLN A 72 15.91 5.16 0.38
CA GLN A 72 16.99 5.95 -0.23
C GLN A 72 18.23 5.12 -0.57
N ASN A 73 18.51 4.09 0.22
CA ASN A 73 19.65 3.19 0.05
C ASN A 73 19.30 1.92 -0.75
N ASN A 74 18.11 1.80 -1.33
CA ASN A 74 17.62 0.61 -2.04
C ASN A 74 17.66 -0.67 -1.18
N GLN A 75 17.36 -0.55 0.09
CA GLN A 75 17.37 -1.65 1.07
C GLN A 75 15.96 -2.15 1.43
N ALA A 76 14.93 -1.42 1.04
CA ALA A 76 13.55 -1.82 1.27
C ALA A 76 13.13 -2.92 0.29
N VAL A 77 12.79 -4.09 0.82
CA VAL A 77 12.18 -5.20 0.09
C VAL A 77 10.72 -5.26 0.51
N MET A 78 9.83 -4.78 -0.37
CA MET A 78 8.44 -4.55 -0.03
C MET A 78 7.52 -5.62 -0.60
N MET A 79 6.51 -6.01 0.21
CA MET A 79 5.37 -6.79 -0.25
C MET A 79 4.08 -6.01 0.02
N ALA A 80 3.25 -5.85 -1.01
CA ALA A 80 1.91 -5.28 -0.87
C ALA A 80 0.94 -6.37 -0.38
N ILE A 81 0.12 -6.05 0.62
CA ILE A 81 -0.91 -6.95 1.15
C ILE A 81 -2.27 -6.28 1.19
N VAL A 82 -3.30 -7.04 0.85
CA VAL A 82 -4.71 -6.67 1.07
C VAL A 82 -5.20 -7.41 2.30
N PRO A 83 -5.41 -6.77 3.44
CA PRO A 83 -5.75 -7.47 4.69
C PRO A 83 -6.91 -8.45 4.54
N ARG A 84 -7.99 -8.05 3.85
CA ARG A 84 -9.20 -8.89 3.68
C ARG A 84 -8.98 -10.16 2.85
N THR A 85 -7.92 -10.25 2.04
CA THR A 85 -7.62 -11.41 1.20
C THR A 85 -6.34 -12.13 1.58
N PHE A 86 -5.42 -11.47 2.29
CA PHE A 86 -4.08 -11.99 2.59
C PHE A 86 -4.08 -13.30 3.38
N THR A 87 -5.06 -13.47 4.29
CA THR A 87 -5.27 -14.68 5.08
C THR A 87 -6.72 -15.19 4.97
N ALA A 88 -7.38 -14.85 3.87
CA ALA A 88 -8.73 -15.33 3.60
C ALA A 88 -8.75 -16.87 3.46
N GLN A 89 -9.86 -17.46 3.86
CA GLN A 89 -10.08 -18.89 3.81
C GLN A 89 -11.10 -19.21 2.71
N ASP A 90 -10.63 -19.86 1.67
CA ASP A 90 -11.44 -20.48 0.63
C ASP A 90 -11.47 -21.99 0.92
N LEU A 91 -12.57 -22.48 1.48
CA LEU A 91 -12.70 -23.86 1.95
C LEU A 91 -13.10 -24.83 0.83
N ASN A 92 -13.72 -24.32 -0.21
CA ASN A 92 -14.24 -25.13 -1.32
C ASN A 92 -13.36 -25.08 -2.59
N GLY A 93 -12.35 -24.19 -2.64
CA GLY A 93 -11.40 -24.07 -3.73
C GLY A 93 -11.97 -23.39 -4.98
N ASP A 94 -13.01 -22.55 -4.84
CA ASP A 94 -13.64 -21.85 -5.96
C ASP A 94 -13.04 -20.45 -6.25
N ASP A 95 -11.92 -20.11 -5.60
CA ASP A 95 -11.24 -18.82 -5.64
C ASP A 95 -12.10 -17.64 -5.17
N LYS A 96 -13.08 -17.90 -4.28
CA LYS A 96 -13.96 -16.87 -3.69
C LYS A 96 -14.06 -17.07 -2.20
N VAL A 97 -14.40 -16.00 -1.49
CA VAL A 97 -14.80 -16.09 -0.08
C VAL A 97 -16.30 -15.95 0.01
N THR A 98 -16.99 -17.01 0.35
CA THR A 98 -18.43 -17.06 0.53
C THR A 98 -18.76 -17.18 2.02
N LEU A 99 -19.08 -16.06 2.67
CA LEU A 99 -19.27 -16.01 4.12
C LEU A 99 -20.41 -16.94 4.61
N SER A 100 -21.42 -17.22 3.78
CA SER A 100 -22.52 -18.13 4.11
C SER A 100 -22.10 -19.59 4.20
N THR A 101 -20.95 -19.98 3.64
CA THR A 101 -20.38 -21.34 3.72
C THR A 101 -19.42 -21.53 4.89
N GLY A 102 -19.23 -20.49 5.72
CA GLY A 102 -18.28 -20.50 6.84
C GLY A 102 -16.88 -20.07 6.48
N GLU A 103 -16.64 -19.69 5.23
CA GLU A 103 -15.39 -19.08 4.79
C GLU A 103 -15.20 -17.69 5.40
N LYS A 104 -13.95 -17.26 5.55
CA LYS A 104 -13.63 -16.02 6.27
C LYS A 104 -12.73 -15.13 5.45
N CYS A 105 -12.99 -13.82 5.53
CA CYS A 105 -11.99 -12.81 5.11
C CYS A 105 -10.78 -12.86 6.04
N GLY A 106 -9.64 -12.44 5.50
CA GLY A 106 -8.50 -12.07 6.32
C GLY A 106 -8.80 -10.86 7.19
N THR A 107 -8.11 -10.76 8.31
CA THR A 107 -8.21 -9.65 9.26
C THR A 107 -6.84 -9.09 9.57
N LEU A 108 -6.79 -7.92 10.22
CA LEU A 108 -5.54 -7.33 10.71
C LEU A 108 -4.80 -8.32 11.64
N LEU A 109 -5.52 -8.99 12.53
CA LEU A 109 -4.93 -9.96 13.46
C LEU A 109 -4.50 -11.26 12.78
N SER A 110 -5.29 -11.78 11.85
CA SER A 110 -4.92 -13.00 11.14
C SER A 110 -3.67 -12.83 10.27
N ALA A 111 -3.40 -11.62 9.77
CA ALA A 111 -2.20 -11.30 9.01
C ALA A 111 -0.89 -11.56 9.80
N ILE A 112 -0.94 -11.46 11.13
CA ILE A 112 0.19 -11.72 12.02
C ILE A 112 0.75 -13.14 11.83
N SER A 113 -0.12 -14.12 11.53
CA SER A 113 0.28 -15.53 11.37
C SER A 113 1.28 -15.76 10.21
N ARG A 114 1.35 -14.83 9.26
CA ARG A 114 2.22 -14.96 8.08
C ARG A 114 3.50 -14.12 8.13
N LEU A 115 3.71 -13.34 9.20
CA LEU A 115 4.85 -12.42 9.29
C LEU A 115 6.20 -13.16 9.33
N ASP A 116 6.25 -14.35 9.94
CA ASP A 116 7.49 -15.13 9.99
C ASP A 116 7.86 -15.71 8.63
N GLU A 117 6.86 -16.11 7.82
CA GLU A 117 7.03 -16.49 6.42
C GLU A 117 7.61 -15.34 5.61
N LEU A 118 6.98 -14.15 5.68
CA LEU A 118 7.46 -12.97 4.98
C LEU A 118 8.89 -12.60 5.37
N LYS A 119 9.20 -12.70 6.66
CA LYS A 119 10.57 -12.47 7.16
C LYS A 119 11.56 -13.46 6.59
N ALA A 120 11.21 -14.75 6.51
CA ALA A 120 12.05 -15.81 5.95
C ALA A 120 12.31 -15.59 4.44
N ASP A 121 11.32 -15.04 3.72
CA ASP A 121 11.43 -14.67 2.30
C ASP A 121 12.24 -13.38 2.07
N GLY A 122 12.74 -12.75 3.13
CA GLY A 122 13.56 -11.54 3.05
C GLY A 122 12.75 -10.24 2.96
N ILE A 123 11.42 -10.29 3.11
CA ILE A 123 10.57 -9.09 3.18
C ILE A 123 10.89 -8.33 4.47
N ASN A 124 11.19 -7.06 4.34
CA ASN A 124 11.50 -6.17 5.47
C ASN A 124 10.60 -4.96 5.57
N THR A 125 9.66 -4.85 4.63
CA THR A 125 8.63 -3.80 4.60
C THR A 125 7.34 -4.39 4.06
N ILE A 126 6.22 -4.20 4.75
CA ILE A 126 4.90 -4.47 4.18
C ILE A 126 4.23 -3.16 3.78
N HIS A 127 3.65 -3.15 2.58
CA HIS A 127 2.78 -2.09 2.10
C HIS A 127 1.33 -2.59 2.24
N ILE A 128 0.62 -2.05 3.21
CA ILE A 128 -0.78 -2.38 3.45
C ILE A 128 -1.65 -1.52 2.53
N LEU A 129 -2.43 -2.16 1.65
CA LEU A 129 -3.38 -1.49 0.79
C LEU A 129 -4.47 -0.81 1.63
N PRO A 130 -5.26 0.12 1.06
CA PRO A 130 -6.17 0.94 1.86
C PRO A 130 -7.06 0.11 2.78
N ILE A 131 -7.14 0.53 4.03
CA ILE A 131 -7.87 -0.14 5.11
C ILE A 131 -9.23 0.48 5.41
N HIS A 132 -9.57 1.55 4.68
CA HIS A 132 -10.75 2.36 4.93
C HIS A 132 -12.04 1.65 4.50
N PRO A 133 -13.19 1.93 5.16
CA PRO A 133 -14.46 1.44 4.69
C PRO A 133 -14.74 2.00 3.29
N PRO A 134 -14.99 1.13 2.29
CA PRO A 134 -15.32 1.58 0.95
C PRO A 134 -16.72 2.20 0.90
N GLY A 135 -16.91 3.13 -0.03
CA GLY A 135 -18.23 3.67 -0.34
C GLY A 135 -19.19 2.59 -0.84
N LYS A 136 -20.48 2.85 -0.67
CA LYS A 136 -21.57 1.92 -1.05
C LYS A 136 -22.24 2.35 -2.36
N LYS A 137 -22.32 3.65 -2.61
CA LYS A 137 -22.93 4.20 -3.82
C LYS A 137 -22.03 3.95 -5.02
N ASN A 138 -22.56 3.38 -6.07
CA ASN A 138 -21.85 2.98 -7.29
C ASN A 138 -20.65 2.06 -7.03
N ALA A 139 -20.66 1.31 -5.92
CA ALA A 139 -19.55 0.48 -5.50
C ALA A 139 -19.14 -0.54 -6.56
N MET A 140 -17.84 -0.65 -6.82
CA MET A 140 -17.27 -1.65 -7.72
C MET A 140 -17.19 -3.01 -7.04
N GLY A 141 -17.78 -4.04 -7.67
CA GLY A 141 -17.82 -5.39 -7.12
C GLY A 141 -18.68 -5.50 -5.85
N THR A 142 -18.58 -6.62 -5.15
CA THR A 142 -19.43 -6.93 -3.99
C THR A 142 -18.97 -6.31 -2.68
N ALA A 143 -17.68 -5.99 -2.57
CA ALA A 143 -17.07 -5.46 -1.35
C ALA A 143 -16.63 -3.99 -1.46
N GLY A 144 -16.86 -3.36 -2.62
CA GLY A 144 -16.39 -2.02 -2.94
C GLY A 144 -14.87 -1.95 -3.23
N SER A 145 -14.46 -0.89 -3.90
CA SER A 145 -13.05 -0.60 -4.16
C SER A 145 -12.36 -0.09 -2.89
N LEU A 146 -11.16 -0.59 -2.62
CA LEU A 146 -10.31 -0.08 -1.54
C LEU A 146 -9.89 1.39 -1.77
N TYR A 147 -9.87 1.82 -3.04
CA TYR A 147 -9.47 3.17 -3.46
C TYR A 147 -10.66 4.14 -3.57
N SER A 148 -11.83 3.74 -3.05
CA SER A 148 -13.04 4.56 -2.98
C SER A 148 -13.51 4.67 -1.52
N PRO A 149 -12.70 5.30 -0.62
CA PRO A 149 -13.02 5.35 0.81
C PRO A 149 -14.22 6.25 1.09
N ALA A 150 -15.08 5.80 2.00
CA ALA A 150 -16.18 6.59 2.52
C ALA A 150 -15.75 7.54 3.64
N LYS A 151 -14.65 7.24 4.32
CA LYS A 151 -14.08 8.04 5.41
C LYS A 151 -12.59 7.67 5.60
N TYR A 152 -11.75 8.66 5.88
CA TYR A 152 -10.31 8.49 6.14
C TYR A 152 -9.99 8.42 7.62
N VAL A 153 -10.55 9.35 8.36
CA VAL A 153 -10.38 9.47 9.81
C VAL A 153 -11.76 9.56 10.46
N THR A 154 -11.85 9.09 11.68
CA THR A 154 -13.06 9.22 12.51
C THR A 154 -13.15 10.63 13.12
N ASP A 155 -14.27 10.99 13.69
CA ASP A 155 -14.47 12.33 14.26
C ASP A 155 -13.59 12.60 15.49
N ASP A 156 -13.09 11.56 16.13
CA ASP A 156 -12.13 11.59 17.24
C ASP A 156 -10.66 11.46 16.80
N GLY A 157 -10.39 11.50 15.47
CA GLY A 157 -9.04 11.59 14.92
C GLY A 157 -8.31 10.28 14.73
N HIS A 158 -8.99 9.13 14.84
CA HIS A 158 -8.45 7.81 14.54
C HIS A 158 -8.57 7.46 13.05
N LEU A 159 -7.83 6.46 12.58
CA LEU A 159 -8.04 5.94 11.23
C LEU A 159 -9.43 5.29 11.12
N ALA A 160 -10.17 5.60 10.07
CA ALA A 160 -11.38 4.88 9.75
C ALA A 160 -11.01 3.50 9.17
N ILE A 161 -11.26 2.44 9.91
CA ILE A 161 -10.89 1.06 9.55
C ILE A 161 -12.14 0.30 9.09
N ASP A 162 -12.04 -0.40 7.95
CA ASP A 162 -13.12 -1.24 7.42
C ASP A 162 -13.47 -2.36 8.41
N PRO A 163 -14.72 -2.44 8.91
CA PRO A 163 -15.13 -3.52 9.81
C PRO A 163 -14.95 -4.93 9.25
N MET A 164 -14.75 -5.08 7.93
CA MET A 164 -14.54 -6.37 7.28
C MET A 164 -13.17 -6.98 7.64
N ILE A 165 -12.17 -6.14 7.93
CA ILE A 165 -10.81 -6.57 8.28
C ILE A 165 -10.55 -6.60 9.79
N VAL A 166 -11.56 -6.35 10.60
CA VAL A 166 -11.50 -6.40 12.06
C VAL A 166 -12.02 -7.76 12.55
N ASP A 167 -11.28 -8.41 13.42
CA ASP A 167 -11.75 -9.64 14.08
C ASP A 167 -12.78 -9.28 15.14
N LYS A 168 -14.04 -9.64 14.90
CA LYS A 168 -15.17 -9.35 15.78
C LYS A 168 -15.19 -10.20 17.06
N ASN A 169 -14.40 -11.27 17.11
CA ASN A 169 -14.29 -12.13 18.28
C ASN A 169 -13.18 -11.67 19.24
N ASP A 170 -12.36 -10.75 18.83
CA ASP A 170 -11.30 -10.15 19.66
C ASP A 170 -11.88 -8.91 20.36
N PRO A 171 -11.65 -8.72 21.68
CA PRO A 171 -12.20 -7.60 22.43
C PRO A 171 -11.54 -6.24 22.13
N ARG A 172 -10.40 -6.24 21.43
CA ARG A 172 -9.66 -5.01 21.09
C ARG A 172 -10.42 -4.18 20.07
N THR A 173 -10.30 -2.86 20.19
CA THR A 173 -10.80 -1.92 19.19
C THR A 173 -10.09 -2.11 17.83
N PRO A 174 -10.66 -1.60 16.73
CA PRO A 174 -9.99 -1.66 15.42
C PRO A 174 -8.56 -1.11 15.43
N ASP A 175 -8.33 0.02 16.10
CA ASP A 175 -6.99 0.62 16.25
C ASP A 175 -6.05 -0.26 17.06
N GLU A 176 -6.52 -0.87 18.15
CA GLU A 176 -5.71 -1.79 18.94
C GLU A 176 -5.36 -3.07 18.18
N GLN A 177 -6.26 -3.56 17.31
CA GLN A 177 -5.96 -4.67 16.41
C GLN A 177 -4.93 -4.29 15.36
N PHE A 178 -5.04 -3.09 14.77
CA PHE A 178 -4.07 -2.61 13.82
C PHE A 178 -2.71 -2.35 14.48
N LYS A 179 -2.71 -1.71 15.64
CA LYS A 179 -1.50 -1.53 16.46
C LYS A 179 -0.81 -2.86 16.77
N ALA A 180 -1.57 -3.89 17.09
CA ALA A 180 -1.02 -5.23 17.35
C ALA A 180 -0.31 -5.80 16.12
N LEU A 181 -0.87 -5.65 14.91
CA LEU A 181 -0.20 -6.05 13.67
C LEU A 181 1.10 -5.27 13.47
N ILE A 182 1.06 -3.95 13.64
CA ILE A 182 2.23 -3.07 13.49
C ILE A 182 3.33 -3.48 14.47
N ASP A 183 3.00 -3.67 15.75
CA ASP A 183 3.95 -4.07 16.78
C ASP A 183 4.60 -5.43 16.48
N GLU A 184 3.81 -6.39 15.98
CA GLU A 184 4.34 -7.70 15.57
C GLU A 184 5.22 -7.62 14.32
N CYS A 185 4.96 -6.70 13.40
CA CYS A 185 5.87 -6.38 12.30
C CYS A 185 7.19 -5.81 12.83
N HIS A 186 7.13 -4.82 13.70
CA HIS A 186 8.30 -4.16 14.29
C HIS A 186 9.18 -5.12 15.11
N LYS A 187 8.59 -6.02 15.88
CA LYS A 187 9.33 -7.09 16.61
C LYS A 187 10.16 -7.96 15.65
N ARG A 188 9.71 -8.13 14.42
CA ARG A 188 10.40 -8.89 13.37
C ARG A 188 11.33 -8.04 12.51
N GLY A 189 11.42 -6.73 12.78
CA GLY A 189 12.17 -5.77 11.97
C GLY A 189 11.53 -5.53 10.59
N ILE A 190 10.23 -5.74 10.45
CA ILE A 190 9.44 -5.41 9.28
C ILE A 190 8.83 -4.02 9.48
N ARG A 191 9.01 -3.12 8.52
CA ARG A 191 8.40 -1.78 8.49
C ARG A 191 7.01 -1.87 7.92
N VAL A 192 6.16 -0.92 8.30
CA VAL A 192 4.77 -0.85 7.84
C VAL A 192 4.54 0.45 7.08
N MET A 193 4.17 0.33 5.82
CA MET A 193 3.73 1.45 4.97
C MET A 193 2.23 1.30 4.71
N LEU A 194 1.46 2.38 4.88
CA LEU A 194 0.03 2.38 4.60
C LEU A 194 -0.25 3.11 3.29
N ASP A 195 -1.20 2.61 2.52
CA ASP A 195 -1.66 3.26 1.29
C ASP A 195 -2.63 4.40 1.62
N LEU A 196 -2.39 5.55 1.03
CA LEU A 196 -3.27 6.71 1.09
C LEU A 196 -3.95 6.90 -0.27
N PRO A 197 -5.24 6.54 -0.42
CA PRO A 197 -5.99 6.84 -1.63
C PRO A 197 -6.01 8.36 -1.91
N SER A 198 -5.97 8.73 -3.18
CA SER A 198 -6.04 10.16 -3.57
C SER A 198 -7.44 10.64 -3.95
N CYS A 199 -8.44 9.79 -3.77
CA CYS A 199 -9.81 10.01 -4.20
C CYS A 199 -10.79 9.67 -3.08
N ALA A 200 -12.04 10.10 -3.23
CA ALA A 200 -13.13 9.81 -2.33
C ALA A 200 -14.16 8.88 -3.00
N SER A 201 -15.04 8.28 -2.21
CA SER A 201 -16.26 7.63 -2.71
C SER A 201 -17.35 8.66 -3.03
N VAL A 202 -18.40 8.19 -3.69
CA VAL A 202 -19.64 8.98 -3.87
C VAL A 202 -20.29 9.32 -2.52
N ASP A 203 -20.23 8.39 -1.57
CA ASP A 203 -20.77 8.62 -0.22
C ASP A 203 -20.04 9.77 0.49
N MET A 204 -18.71 9.80 0.41
CA MET A 204 -17.90 10.89 0.99
C MET A 204 -18.12 12.20 0.24
N PHE A 205 -18.26 12.15 -1.09
CA PHE A 205 -18.56 13.34 -1.90
C PHE A 205 -19.83 14.05 -1.43
N GLU A 206 -20.87 13.27 -1.15
CA GLU A 206 -22.15 13.83 -0.68
C GLU A 206 -22.09 14.33 0.75
N ALA A 207 -21.25 13.70 1.59
CA ALA A 207 -21.10 14.10 2.99
C ALA A 207 -20.23 15.35 3.18
N GLU A 208 -19.20 15.51 2.34
CA GLU A 208 -18.18 16.55 2.49
C GLU A 208 -17.91 17.26 1.15
N PRO A 209 -18.92 17.92 0.55
CA PRO A 209 -18.81 18.51 -0.79
C PRO A 209 -17.74 19.60 -0.91
N GLU A 210 -17.38 20.25 0.18
CA GLU A 210 -16.32 21.29 0.23
C GLU A 210 -14.91 20.76 0.03
N LEU A 211 -14.71 19.44 0.12
CA LEU A 211 -13.42 18.80 -0.17
C LEU A 211 -13.28 18.41 -1.64
N MET A 212 -14.37 18.48 -2.41
CA MET A 212 -14.50 17.81 -3.69
C MET A 212 -14.33 18.74 -4.88
N ALA A 213 -13.78 18.17 -5.95
CA ALA A 213 -13.60 18.86 -7.22
C ALA A 213 -14.87 18.74 -8.09
N TYR A 214 -15.21 19.84 -8.75
CA TYR A 214 -16.31 19.92 -9.70
C TYR A 214 -15.80 20.22 -11.11
N GLY A 215 -16.51 19.75 -12.10
CA GLY A 215 -16.30 20.10 -13.48
C GLY A 215 -16.82 21.51 -13.79
N ARG A 216 -16.60 21.95 -15.04
CA ARG A 216 -16.95 23.32 -15.46
C ARG A 216 -18.46 23.62 -15.42
N ASN A 217 -19.28 22.58 -15.53
CA ASN A 217 -20.76 22.72 -15.52
C ASN A 217 -21.36 22.38 -14.14
N GLY A 218 -20.50 22.23 -13.10
CA GLY A 218 -20.92 21.90 -11.75
C GLY A 218 -21.16 20.40 -11.51
N GLU A 219 -20.82 19.53 -12.47
CA GLU A 219 -20.83 18.08 -12.28
C GLU A 219 -19.69 17.62 -11.38
N ASP A 220 -19.88 16.50 -10.66
CA ASP A 220 -18.83 15.86 -9.87
C ASP A 220 -17.69 15.37 -10.76
N LYS A 221 -16.49 15.75 -10.41
CA LYS A 221 -15.28 15.37 -11.14
C LYS A 221 -14.91 13.91 -10.86
N THR A 222 -15.13 13.06 -11.87
CA THR A 222 -14.91 11.62 -11.81
C THR A 222 -13.82 11.22 -12.81
N PRO A 223 -12.84 10.39 -12.42
CA PRO A 223 -11.89 9.84 -13.38
C PRO A 223 -12.59 8.93 -14.40
N GLN A 224 -12.17 8.99 -15.67
CA GLN A 224 -12.77 8.16 -16.72
C GLN A 224 -12.67 6.67 -16.38
N GLY A 225 -13.81 5.97 -16.44
CA GLY A 225 -13.89 4.53 -16.16
C GLY A 225 -14.08 4.15 -14.69
N TRP A 226 -14.16 5.14 -13.78
CA TRP A 226 -14.24 4.90 -12.33
C TRP A 226 -15.50 5.57 -11.74
N ALA A 227 -16.65 4.94 -11.89
CA ALA A 227 -17.95 5.52 -11.49
C ALA A 227 -18.12 5.67 -9.96
N ASP A 228 -17.36 4.92 -9.18
CA ASP A 228 -17.37 4.89 -7.72
C ASP A 228 -16.43 5.92 -7.07
N ILE A 229 -15.59 6.60 -7.87
CA ILE A 229 -14.55 7.52 -7.39
C ILE A 229 -14.94 8.98 -7.68
N ARG A 230 -14.61 9.88 -6.73
CA ARG A 230 -14.69 11.34 -6.86
C ARG A 230 -13.34 11.96 -6.54
N MET A 231 -13.00 13.02 -7.27
CA MET A 231 -11.72 13.72 -7.09
C MET A 231 -11.83 14.76 -5.98
N PHE A 232 -10.79 14.87 -5.18
CA PHE A 232 -10.63 16.00 -4.26
C PHE A 232 -10.22 17.28 -4.98
N GLU A 233 -10.62 18.43 -4.44
CA GLU A 233 -10.16 19.74 -4.88
C GLU A 233 -8.98 20.19 -4.00
N PRO A 234 -7.75 20.15 -4.51
CA PRO A 234 -6.58 20.53 -3.71
C PRO A 234 -6.42 22.04 -3.55
N TRP A 235 -7.13 22.84 -4.34
CA TRP A 235 -7.02 24.28 -4.34
C TRP A 235 -8.21 24.97 -3.70
N ALA A 236 -7.97 25.93 -2.81
CA ALA A 236 -8.97 26.93 -2.45
C ALA A 236 -8.97 28.07 -3.49
N ASP A 237 -7.78 28.39 -4.02
CA ASP A 237 -7.56 29.32 -5.12
C ASP A 237 -6.35 28.84 -5.94
N GLU A 238 -6.58 28.32 -7.13
CA GLU A 238 -5.52 27.81 -8.00
C GLU A 238 -4.67 28.94 -8.59
N ALA A 239 -5.26 30.10 -8.90
CA ALA A 239 -4.54 31.24 -9.47
C ALA A 239 -3.53 31.83 -8.47
N GLU A 240 -3.93 31.93 -7.22
CA GLU A 240 -3.08 32.37 -6.10
C GLU A 240 -2.29 31.21 -5.46
N ARG A 241 -2.40 29.98 -5.99
CA ARG A 241 -1.78 28.76 -5.47
C ARG A 241 -2.05 28.50 -3.98
N THR A 242 -3.23 28.87 -3.53
CA THR A 242 -3.68 28.65 -2.15
C THR A 242 -4.34 27.28 -2.05
N LEU A 243 -3.75 26.40 -1.24
CA LEU A 243 -4.26 25.04 -1.03
C LEU A 243 -5.55 25.04 -0.21
N ASN A 244 -6.41 24.05 -0.46
CA ASN A 244 -7.63 23.82 0.30
C ASN A 244 -7.29 23.47 1.77
N PRO A 245 -7.60 24.36 2.74
CA PRO A 245 -7.18 24.16 4.12
C PRO A 245 -7.91 22.99 4.80
N LYS A 246 -9.17 22.73 4.43
CA LYS A 246 -9.95 21.62 4.98
C LYS A 246 -9.40 20.28 4.49
N LEU A 247 -9.07 20.19 3.21
CA LEU A 247 -8.47 18.98 2.64
C LEU A 247 -7.09 18.71 3.26
N LEU A 248 -6.28 19.75 3.44
CA LEU A 248 -4.99 19.64 4.13
C LEU A 248 -5.14 19.15 5.57
N GLU A 249 -6.12 19.71 6.30
CA GLU A 249 -6.36 19.34 7.69
C GLU A 249 -6.75 17.86 7.81
N MET A 250 -7.69 17.39 6.99
CA MET A 250 -8.07 15.97 6.96
C MET A 250 -6.83 15.07 6.71
N HIS A 251 -5.97 15.44 5.76
CA HIS A 251 -4.77 14.65 5.48
C HIS A 251 -3.71 14.75 6.58
N LYS A 252 -3.60 15.86 7.30
CA LYS A 252 -2.73 15.97 8.49
C LYS A 252 -3.23 15.07 9.62
N GLN A 253 -4.53 15.05 9.88
CA GLN A 253 -5.14 14.15 10.86
C GLN A 253 -4.88 12.68 10.49
N TYR A 254 -4.97 12.34 9.20
CA TYR A 254 -4.60 11.01 8.71
C TYR A 254 -3.12 10.68 8.99
N VAL A 255 -2.21 11.62 8.69
CA VAL A 255 -0.77 11.46 8.96
C VAL A 255 -0.51 11.31 10.46
N ASP A 256 -1.19 12.10 11.29
CA ASP A 256 -1.05 12.02 12.76
C ASP A 256 -1.50 10.66 13.27
N ALA A 257 -2.67 10.18 12.85
CA ALA A 257 -3.18 8.86 13.22
C ALA A 257 -2.24 7.72 12.77
N CYS A 258 -1.64 7.83 11.58
CA CYS A 258 -0.63 6.88 11.11
C CYS A 258 0.61 6.85 12.03
N ILE A 259 1.16 8.01 12.37
CA ILE A 259 2.35 8.12 13.22
C ILE A 259 2.05 7.63 14.64
N ASP A 260 0.89 7.97 15.20
CA ASP A 260 0.48 7.56 16.55
C ASP A 260 0.30 6.04 16.67
N LEU A 261 -0.15 5.38 15.61
CA LEU A 261 -0.20 3.93 15.54
C LEU A 261 1.18 3.27 15.32
N GLY A 262 2.17 4.03 14.89
CA GLY A 262 3.53 3.53 14.61
C GLY A 262 3.74 3.10 13.16
N ILE A 263 2.96 3.62 12.21
CA ILE A 263 3.19 3.45 10.78
C ILE A 263 4.49 4.16 10.37
N ASP A 264 5.32 3.51 9.58
CA ASP A 264 6.65 3.98 9.21
C ASP A 264 6.68 4.86 7.97
N GLY A 265 5.60 4.85 7.19
CA GLY A 265 5.48 5.66 5.99
C GLY A 265 4.15 5.49 5.26
N ILE A 266 3.95 6.30 4.25
CA ILE A 266 2.75 6.34 3.42
C ILE A 266 3.13 6.16 1.95
N ARG A 267 2.38 5.32 1.23
CA ARG A 267 2.35 5.32 -0.23
C ARG A 267 1.19 6.20 -0.67
N ALA A 268 1.47 7.26 -1.40
CA ALA A 268 0.48 8.16 -1.98
C ALA A 268 -0.01 7.59 -3.32
N ASP A 269 -1.26 7.13 -3.34
CA ASP A 269 -1.94 6.65 -4.53
C ASP A 269 -2.18 7.81 -5.51
N VAL A 270 -1.98 7.57 -6.81
CA VAL A 270 -2.14 8.56 -7.88
C VAL A 270 -1.65 9.95 -7.45
N ALA A 271 -0.41 10.05 -6.97
CA ALA A 271 0.12 11.27 -6.35
C ALA A 271 0.01 12.52 -7.24
N ARG A 272 -0.01 12.34 -8.57
CA ARG A 272 -0.22 13.40 -9.56
C ARG A 272 -1.61 14.08 -9.48
N ALA A 273 -2.58 13.46 -8.79
CA ALA A 273 -3.91 14.04 -8.61
C ALA A 273 -3.92 15.27 -7.69
N LYS A 274 -2.81 15.53 -7.03
CA LYS A 274 -2.62 16.72 -6.19
C LYS A 274 -1.31 17.43 -6.58
N PRO A 275 -1.24 18.76 -6.41
CA PRO A 275 -0.05 19.53 -6.77
C PRO A 275 1.14 19.20 -5.84
N PRO A 276 2.38 19.41 -6.29
CA PRO A 276 3.57 19.18 -5.48
C PRO A 276 3.55 19.90 -4.14
N GLU A 277 3.01 21.12 -4.08
CA GLU A 277 2.89 21.92 -2.86
C GLU A 277 2.07 21.23 -1.78
N PHE A 278 1.03 20.49 -2.18
CA PHE A 278 0.21 19.72 -1.26
C PHE A 278 1.05 18.63 -0.56
N TRP A 279 1.85 17.91 -1.33
CA TRP A 279 2.74 16.88 -0.81
C TRP A 279 3.87 17.46 0.02
N ASP A 280 4.46 18.61 -0.40
CA ASP A 280 5.51 19.28 0.36
C ASP A 280 5.04 19.65 1.77
N VAL A 281 3.80 20.13 1.90
CA VAL A 281 3.21 20.43 3.22
C VAL A 281 3.12 19.16 4.07
N LEU A 282 2.56 18.08 3.54
CA LEU A 282 2.36 16.82 4.30
C LEU A 282 3.68 16.13 4.64
N ILE A 283 4.62 16.10 3.69
CA ILE A 283 5.95 15.51 3.90
C ILE A 283 6.71 16.27 4.99
N ASN A 284 6.71 17.59 4.92
CA ASN A 284 7.37 18.41 5.94
C ASN A 284 6.66 18.31 7.29
N TYR A 285 5.33 18.20 7.30
CA TYR A 285 4.53 18.02 8.50
C TYR A 285 4.89 16.71 9.21
N SER A 286 4.85 15.59 8.50
CA SER A 286 5.17 14.26 9.05
C SER A 286 6.59 14.18 9.58
N ARG A 287 7.57 14.73 8.85
CA ARG A 287 8.99 14.69 9.21
C ARG A 287 9.37 15.54 10.43
N LYS A 288 8.53 16.47 10.82
CA LYS A 288 8.71 17.18 12.11
C LYS A 288 8.46 16.26 13.31
N ARG A 289 7.58 15.26 13.15
CA ARG A 289 7.25 14.27 14.17
C ARG A 289 8.17 13.05 14.09
N ASP A 290 8.39 12.53 12.89
CA ASP A 290 9.29 11.42 12.60
C ASP A 290 10.14 11.74 11.34
N PRO A 291 11.43 12.09 11.51
CA PRO A 291 12.34 12.40 10.39
C PRO A 291 12.55 11.23 9.41
N GLU A 292 12.31 9.99 9.85
CA GLU A 292 12.43 8.78 9.04
C GLU A 292 11.09 8.34 8.41
N PHE A 293 10.01 9.11 8.63
CA PHE A 293 8.73 8.84 8.00
C PHE A 293 8.85 8.88 6.47
N ALA A 294 8.56 7.74 5.85
CA ALA A 294 8.77 7.57 4.43
C ALA A 294 7.53 7.98 3.62
N TRP A 295 7.77 8.52 2.44
CA TRP A 295 6.75 8.77 1.42
C TRP A 295 7.15 8.12 0.11
N LEU A 296 6.23 7.34 -0.45
CA LEU A 296 6.36 6.70 -1.76
C LEU A 296 5.23 7.16 -2.66
N ALA A 297 5.54 7.92 -3.71
CA ALA A 297 4.54 8.43 -4.63
C ALA A 297 4.30 7.44 -5.78
N GLU A 298 3.03 7.12 -6.05
CA GLU A 298 2.67 6.54 -7.33
C GLU A 298 2.58 7.67 -8.37
N SER A 299 3.55 7.71 -9.26
CA SER A 299 3.58 8.66 -10.37
C SER A 299 3.83 7.92 -11.68
N LEU A 300 2.76 7.61 -12.39
CA LEU A 300 2.85 7.08 -13.74
C LEU A 300 3.20 8.24 -14.68
N SER A 301 4.38 8.20 -15.26
CA SER A 301 4.80 9.15 -16.29
C SER A 301 4.14 8.82 -17.61
N LEU A 302 3.48 9.81 -18.25
CA LEU A 302 2.93 9.66 -19.59
C LEU A 302 4.00 9.36 -20.65
N ILE A 303 5.28 9.70 -20.40
CA ILE A 303 6.40 9.38 -21.29
C ILE A 303 6.73 7.89 -21.30
N HIS A 304 6.33 7.12 -20.30
CA HIS A 304 6.47 5.66 -20.30
C HIS A 304 5.29 4.94 -20.98
N ILE A 305 4.21 5.66 -21.31
CA ILE A 305 3.02 5.12 -22.00
C ILE A 305 3.12 5.36 -23.51
N SER A 306 4.00 6.22 -23.96
CA SER A 306 4.18 6.63 -25.35
C SER A 306 5.51 6.21 -25.95
N GLU A 307 6.01 5.01 -25.66
CA GLU A 307 7.03 4.45 -26.52
C GLU A 307 6.36 4.05 -27.85
N PRO A 308 6.78 4.65 -28.99
CA PRO A 308 6.32 4.18 -30.27
C PRO A 308 6.89 2.78 -30.49
N THR A 309 6.01 1.84 -30.76
CA THR A 309 6.34 0.52 -31.29
C THR A 309 7.08 0.62 -32.62
#